data_acffce2a4da8fbe550115a3c6f1629e6
#
_entry.id   acffce2a4da8fbe550115a3c6f1629e6
#
_cell.length_a   1.000
_cell.length_b   1.000
_cell.length_c   1.000
_cell.angle_alpha   90.00
_cell.angle_beta   90.00
_cell.angle_gamma   90.00
#
_symmetry.space_group_name_H-M   'P 1'
#
loop_
_entity.id
_entity.type
_entity.pdbx_description
1 polymer ?
#
loop_
_entity_poly.entity_id
_entity_poly.type
_entity_poly.pdbx_seq_one_letter_code
_entity_poly.pdbx_strand_id
1 'polypeptide(L)'
;MANSKSGLAQRWLRCAMNAMGRRATLRFGALLLGLLLAAPVLAQGLSLPAFSSAPAAGGGQTYTLSVQTLLMLTALSFLPSVLLLMSSFTRIVIVLSMLRHALGLQSTPSNQVLIGLSLFLTLFVMSPVLDRIYVEAYQPLAENKIGFSEALEKGAVPLRAFMLRQTRQTDLALFARVANQPPMQDASQLPLKILIPAYVTSELKTAFQIGFLVFLPFMIIDMVVASVLMSMGMMMMSPATISLPFKIMLFVPADGWNLLIGSLVQSFHT
;
A
#
# COMPACT_ATOMS: atom_id res chain seq x y z
N MET A 1 -7.05 45.43 14.37
CA MET A 1 -7.69 44.37 15.18
C MET A 1 -7.98 43.09 14.38
N ALA A 2 -7.10 42.66 13.48
CA ALA A 2 -7.36 41.48 12.58
C ALA A 2 -6.39 40.32 12.77
N ASN A 3 -5.49 40.33 13.77
CA ASN A 3 -4.39 39.35 13.88
C ASN A 3 -4.54 38.34 15.03
N SER A 4 -5.67 38.30 15.73
CA SER A 4 -5.88 37.41 16.89
C SER A 4 -6.62 36.09 16.54
N LYS A 5 -7.35 36.02 15.43
CA LYS A 5 -8.18 34.86 15.09
C LYS A 5 -7.41 33.75 14.36
N SER A 6 -6.30 34.08 13.69
CA SER A 6 -5.48 33.10 12.98
C SER A 6 -4.64 32.19 13.92
N GLY A 7 -4.24 32.74 15.06
CA GLY A 7 -3.45 32.01 16.06
C GLY A 7 -4.24 30.95 16.84
N LEU A 8 -5.52 31.18 17.07
CA LEU A 8 -6.38 30.21 17.77
C LEU A 8 -6.74 28.99 16.89
N ALA A 9 -7.06 29.24 15.64
CA ALA A 9 -7.36 28.14 14.69
C ALA A 9 -6.15 27.22 14.45
N GLN A 10 -4.94 27.79 14.35
CA GLN A 10 -3.71 27.01 14.21
C GLN A 10 -3.33 26.23 15.50
N ARG A 11 -3.68 26.73 16.67
CA ARG A 11 -3.46 26.01 17.94
C ARG A 11 -4.45 24.85 18.10
N TRP A 12 -5.72 25.01 17.69
CA TRP A 12 -6.72 23.95 17.70
C TRP A 12 -6.40 22.83 16.70
N LEU A 13 -5.96 23.18 15.49
CA LEU A 13 -5.52 22.20 14.49
C LEU A 13 -4.29 21.41 14.97
N ARG A 14 -3.32 22.05 15.60
CA ARG A 14 -2.15 21.36 16.18
C ARG A 14 -2.51 20.47 17.37
N CYS A 15 -3.44 20.88 18.23
CA CYS A 15 -3.91 20.03 19.32
C CYS A 15 -4.73 18.83 18.82
N ALA A 16 -5.60 19.02 17.82
CA ALA A 16 -6.37 17.93 17.22
C ALA A 16 -5.48 16.92 16.47
N MET A 17 -4.50 17.40 15.71
CA MET A 17 -3.53 16.54 15.01
C MET A 17 -2.62 15.77 15.98
N ASN A 18 -2.18 16.40 17.08
CA ASN A 18 -1.39 15.70 18.11
C ASN A 18 -2.20 14.67 18.91
N ALA A 19 -3.48 14.93 19.15
CA ALA A 19 -4.33 13.99 19.89
C ALA A 19 -4.75 12.80 19.03
N MET A 20 -5.02 13.01 17.74
CA MET A 20 -5.33 11.95 16.76
C MET A 20 -4.10 11.13 16.38
N GLY A 21 -2.96 11.80 16.12
CA GLY A 21 -1.70 11.12 15.76
C GLY A 21 -1.16 10.22 16.89
N ARG A 22 -1.21 10.68 18.14
CA ARG A 22 -0.70 9.92 19.30
C ARG A 22 -1.51 8.65 19.60
N ARG A 23 -2.82 8.69 19.41
CA ARG A 23 -3.68 7.51 19.62
C ARG A 23 -3.58 6.51 18.46
N ALA A 24 -3.43 6.98 17.24
CA ALA A 24 -3.22 6.15 16.06
C ALA A 24 -1.82 5.50 16.08
N THR A 25 -0.77 6.24 16.37
CA THR A 25 0.61 5.69 16.44
C THR A 25 0.81 4.73 17.60
N LEU A 26 0.19 4.98 18.77
CA LEU A 26 0.24 4.04 19.91
C LEU A 26 -0.56 2.76 19.62
N ARG A 27 -1.71 2.84 18.95
CA ARG A 27 -2.51 1.67 18.56
C ARG A 27 -1.80 0.87 17.46
N PHE A 28 -1.12 1.54 16.57
CA PHE A 28 -0.38 0.89 15.48
C PHE A 28 0.92 0.25 15.95
N GLY A 29 1.65 0.91 16.84
CA GLY A 29 2.80 0.32 17.52
C GLY A 29 2.39 -0.90 18.35
N ALA A 30 1.23 -0.84 19.02
CA ALA A 30 0.66 -1.97 19.74
C ALA A 30 0.20 -3.10 18.82
N LEU A 31 -0.33 -2.80 17.61
CA LEU A 31 -0.71 -3.81 16.60
C LEU A 31 0.52 -4.48 15.98
N LEU A 32 1.56 -3.73 15.63
CA LEU A 32 2.82 -4.28 15.13
C LEU A 32 3.56 -5.07 16.22
N LEU A 33 3.60 -4.55 17.43
CA LEU A 33 4.16 -5.25 18.58
C LEU A 33 3.32 -6.46 18.96
N GLY A 34 1.99 -6.36 18.87
CA GLY A 34 1.06 -7.46 19.07
C GLY A 34 1.20 -8.55 18.00
N LEU A 35 1.43 -8.17 16.73
CA LEU A 35 1.71 -9.13 15.64
C LEU A 35 3.06 -9.83 15.84
N LEU A 36 4.07 -9.11 16.32
CA LEU A 36 5.39 -9.67 16.68
C LEU A 36 5.34 -10.53 17.95
N LEU A 37 4.50 -10.17 18.92
CA LEU A 37 4.33 -10.92 20.18
C LEU A 37 3.29 -12.05 20.06
N ALA A 38 2.39 -12.00 19.09
CA ALA A 38 1.42 -13.08 18.83
C ALA A 38 2.03 -14.30 18.13
N ALA A 39 3.24 -14.16 17.56
CA ALA A 39 3.96 -15.29 17.00
C ALA A 39 4.11 -16.48 17.97
N PRO A 40 4.42 -16.30 19.27
CA PRO A 40 4.49 -17.42 20.20
C PRO A 40 3.12 -17.96 20.66
N VAL A 41 2.05 -17.15 20.62
CA VAL A 41 0.71 -17.56 21.03
C VAL A 41 0.02 -18.39 19.93
N LEU A 42 0.27 -18.11 18.67
CA LEU A 42 -0.18 -18.96 17.55
C LEU A 42 0.55 -20.31 17.53
N ALA A 43 1.74 -20.41 18.13
CA ALA A 43 2.49 -21.65 18.22
C ALA A 43 1.90 -22.63 19.26
N GLN A 44 1.13 -22.18 20.24
CA GLN A 44 0.58 -23.02 21.29
C GLN A 44 -0.72 -23.78 20.89
N GLY A 45 -1.40 -23.33 19.84
CA GLY A 45 -2.62 -23.99 19.32
C GLY A 45 -2.38 -24.97 18.16
N LEU A 46 -1.23 -24.89 17.52
CA LEU A 46 -0.79 -25.79 16.47
C LEU A 46 0.42 -26.58 16.98
N SER A 47 0.19 -27.72 17.62
CA SER A 47 1.22 -28.70 17.91
C SER A 47 1.65 -29.37 16.58
N LEU A 48 2.27 -28.58 15.72
CA LEU A 48 2.93 -29.11 14.53
C LEU A 48 4.29 -29.64 14.95
N PRO A 49 4.60 -30.93 14.77
CA PRO A 49 5.95 -31.42 14.97
C PRO A 49 6.86 -30.74 13.94
N ALA A 50 7.47 -29.64 14.35
CA ALA A 50 8.34 -28.83 13.48
C ALA A 50 9.54 -29.68 12.99
N PHE A 51 9.94 -30.66 13.81
CA PHE A 51 11.01 -31.57 13.50
C PHE A 51 10.59 -32.99 13.90
N SER A 52 10.65 -33.93 12.99
CA SER A 52 10.67 -35.35 13.33
C SER A 52 12.12 -35.80 13.43
N SER A 53 12.57 -36.20 14.62
CA SER A 53 13.85 -36.83 14.80
C SER A 53 13.70 -38.33 14.55
N ALA A 54 14.36 -38.86 13.53
CA ALA A 54 14.52 -40.28 13.33
C ALA A 54 15.96 -40.70 13.72
N PRO A 55 16.15 -41.80 14.47
CA PRO A 55 17.47 -42.27 14.77
C PRO A 55 18.16 -42.69 13.46
N ALA A 56 19.31 -42.09 13.15
CA ALA A 56 20.13 -42.47 12.03
C ALA A 56 20.93 -43.75 12.39
N ALA A 57 21.10 -44.63 11.40
CA ALA A 57 21.81 -45.93 11.56
C ALA A 57 23.29 -45.81 11.98
N GLY A 58 23.78 -44.60 12.31
CA GLY A 58 25.15 -44.33 12.76
C GLY A 58 25.25 -43.54 14.08
N GLY A 59 24.19 -43.50 14.92
CA GLY A 59 24.22 -42.85 16.23
C GLY A 59 23.98 -41.33 16.20
N GLY A 60 23.63 -40.76 15.06
CA GLY A 60 23.22 -39.33 14.92
C GLY A 60 21.70 -39.20 14.84
N GLN A 61 21.17 -38.01 15.15
CA GLN A 61 19.75 -37.66 14.90
C GLN A 61 19.65 -36.92 13.58
N THR A 62 18.89 -37.45 12.62
CA THR A 62 18.50 -36.74 11.39
C THR A 62 17.23 -35.95 11.66
N TYR A 63 17.32 -34.64 11.52
CA TYR A 63 16.17 -33.75 11.61
C TYR A 63 15.55 -33.57 10.22
N THR A 64 14.35 -34.10 10.03
CA THR A 64 13.58 -33.88 8.80
C THR A 64 12.49 -32.84 9.08
N LEU A 65 12.49 -31.76 8.28
CA LEU A 65 11.37 -30.80 8.27
C LEU A 65 10.15 -31.49 7.69
N SER A 66 9.04 -31.44 8.41
CA SER A 66 7.77 -31.89 7.87
C SER A 66 7.38 -31.06 6.62
N VAL A 67 6.88 -31.69 5.57
CA VAL A 67 6.36 -31.00 4.38
C VAL A 67 5.29 -29.97 4.75
N GLN A 68 4.48 -30.25 5.75
CA GLN A 68 3.48 -29.34 6.28
C GLN A 68 4.11 -28.08 6.88
N THR A 69 5.20 -28.22 7.64
CA THR A 69 5.93 -27.08 8.21
C THR A 69 6.56 -26.24 7.11
N LEU A 70 7.13 -26.87 6.08
CA LEU A 70 7.68 -26.17 4.93
C LEU A 70 6.61 -25.38 4.17
N LEU A 71 5.45 -25.98 3.91
CA LEU A 71 4.32 -25.30 3.27
C LEU A 71 3.81 -24.12 4.12
N MET A 72 3.72 -24.30 5.44
CA MET A 72 3.29 -23.22 6.36
C MET A 72 4.28 -22.06 6.37
N LEU A 73 5.58 -22.32 6.45
CA LEU A 73 6.62 -21.29 6.39
C LEU A 73 6.58 -20.53 5.05
N THR A 74 6.40 -21.26 3.94
CA THR A 74 6.27 -20.67 2.62
C THR A 74 5.02 -19.80 2.53
N ALA A 75 3.87 -20.29 2.97
CA ALA A 75 2.63 -19.51 3.01
C ALA A 75 2.78 -18.24 3.87
N LEU A 76 3.41 -18.35 5.02
CA LEU A 76 3.65 -17.23 5.94
C LEU A 76 4.58 -16.17 5.32
N SER A 77 5.57 -16.58 4.52
CA SER A 77 6.48 -15.64 3.85
C SER A 77 5.81 -14.82 2.74
N PHE A 78 4.76 -15.36 2.10
CA PHE A 78 3.99 -14.64 1.08
C PHE A 78 2.89 -13.73 1.67
N LEU A 79 2.46 -13.97 2.91
CA LEU A 79 1.35 -13.25 3.53
C LEU A 79 1.54 -11.73 3.52
N PRO A 80 2.69 -11.15 3.91
CA PRO A 80 2.89 -9.70 3.89
C PRO A 80 2.75 -9.11 2.48
N SER A 81 3.25 -9.79 1.46
CA SER A 81 3.16 -9.33 0.07
C SER A 81 1.72 -9.30 -0.42
N VAL A 82 0.92 -10.32 -0.10
CA VAL A 82 -0.50 -10.37 -0.46
C VAL A 82 -1.27 -9.26 0.24
N LEU A 83 -1.02 -9.00 1.52
CA LEU A 83 -1.67 -7.91 2.26
C LEU A 83 -1.33 -6.53 1.68
N LEU A 84 -0.07 -6.30 1.27
CA LEU A 84 0.32 -5.07 0.59
C LEU A 84 -0.39 -4.92 -0.76
N LEU A 85 -0.54 -5.98 -1.53
CA LEU A 85 -1.27 -5.98 -2.81
C LEU A 85 -2.77 -5.69 -2.63
N MET A 86 -3.37 -6.07 -1.50
CA MET A 86 -4.78 -5.80 -1.17
C MET A 86 -5.02 -4.41 -0.57
N SER A 87 -3.98 -3.62 -0.39
CA SER A 87 -4.02 -2.27 0.19
C SER A 87 -3.79 -1.18 -0.87
N SER A 88 -3.87 0.09 -0.47
CA SER A 88 -3.58 1.25 -1.33
C SER A 88 -2.09 1.38 -1.71
N PHE A 89 -1.20 0.54 -1.17
CA PHE A 89 0.26 0.60 -1.35
C PHE A 89 0.68 0.62 -2.82
N THR A 90 0.09 -0.26 -3.63
CA THR A 90 0.47 -0.43 -5.05
C THR A 90 0.30 0.87 -5.84
N ARG A 91 -0.84 1.55 -5.71
CA ARG A 91 -1.08 2.84 -6.40
C ARG A 91 -0.09 3.90 -5.93
N ILE A 92 0.09 4.02 -4.63
CA ILE A 92 0.94 5.07 -4.03
C ILE A 92 2.39 4.91 -4.45
N VAL A 93 2.97 3.72 -4.35
CA VAL A 93 4.38 3.49 -4.68
C VAL A 93 4.67 3.71 -6.16
N ILE A 94 3.74 3.33 -7.05
CA ILE A 94 3.89 3.53 -8.49
C ILE A 94 3.85 5.02 -8.83
N VAL A 95 2.87 5.76 -8.32
CA VAL A 95 2.74 7.20 -8.60
C VAL A 95 3.96 7.97 -8.08
N LEU A 96 4.44 7.69 -6.87
CA LEU A 96 5.64 8.31 -6.32
C LEU A 96 6.90 7.95 -7.11
N SER A 97 7.00 6.71 -7.59
CA SER A 97 8.09 6.29 -8.47
C SER A 97 8.04 7.02 -9.82
N MET A 98 6.85 7.17 -10.41
CA MET A 98 6.66 7.91 -11.66
C MET A 98 6.98 9.40 -11.50
N LEU A 99 6.62 10.03 -10.37
CA LEU A 99 7.03 11.41 -10.05
C LEU A 99 8.54 11.56 -10.05
N ARG A 100 9.28 10.65 -9.38
CA ARG A 100 10.74 10.68 -9.37
C ARG A 100 11.32 10.63 -10.79
N HIS A 101 10.78 9.75 -11.64
CA HIS A 101 11.21 9.65 -13.03
C HIS A 101 10.84 10.91 -13.85
N ALA A 102 9.65 11.49 -13.63
CA ALA A 102 9.19 12.70 -14.28
C ALA A 102 10.11 13.90 -13.99
N LEU A 103 10.57 14.01 -12.74
CA LEU A 103 11.56 15.03 -12.34
C LEU A 103 12.96 14.80 -12.93
N GLY A 104 13.24 13.64 -13.53
CA GLY A 104 14.56 13.30 -14.05
C GLY A 104 15.55 12.86 -12.97
N LEU A 105 15.08 12.59 -11.77
CA LEU A 105 15.91 12.16 -10.65
C LEU A 105 16.14 10.65 -10.71
N GLN A 106 17.41 10.22 -10.91
CA GLN A 106 17.74 8.80 -11.09
C GLN A 106 17.84 8.03 -9.76
N SER A 107 18.35 8.67 -8.69
CA SER A 107 18.66 8.00 -7.42
C SER A 107 18.08 8.67 -6.18
N THR A 108 17.58 9.90 -6.28
CA THR A 108 17.08 10.69 -5.15
C THR A 108 15.62 11.07 -5.40
N PRO A 109 14.68 10.83 -4.43
CA PRO A 109 14.88 10.07 -3.20
C PRO A 109 15.15 8.58 -3.45
N SER A 110 15.85 7.91 -2.51
CA SER A 110 16.15 6.47 -2.64
C SER A 110 14.87 5.62 -2.62
N ASN A 111 14.93 4.39 -3.15
CA ASN A 111 13.80 3.46 -3.16
C ASN A 111 13.26 3.20 -1.74
N GLN A 112 14.14 3.14 -0.74
CA GLN A 112 13.75 2.93 0.65
C GLN A 112 12.88 4.08 1.18
N VAL A 113 13.22 5.34 0.84
CA VAL A 113 12.44 6.52 1.22
C VAL A 113 11.05 6.49 0.55
N LEU A 114 10.99 6.14 -0.74
CA LEU A 114 9.72 6.03 -1.46
C LEU A 114 8.84 4.91 -0.89
N ILE A 115 9.41 3.76 -0.58
CA ILE A 115 8.69 2.64 0.05
C ILE A 115 8.20 3.04 1.44
N GLY A 116 9.07 3.66 2.26
CA GLY A 116 8.70 4.13 3.59
C GLY A 116 7.54 5.14 3.55
N LEU A 117 7.64 6.15 2.67
CA LEU A 117 6.58 7.14 2.48
C LEU A 117 5.29 6.49 1.99
N SER A 118 5.39 5.55 1.03
CA SER A 118 4.22 4.80 0.53
C SER A 118 3.54 4.00 1.62
N LEU A 119 4.30 3.36 2.52
CA LEU A 119 3.76 2.63 3.67
C LEU A 119 3.02 3.58 4.63
N PHE A 120 3.62 4.72 4.98
CA PHE A 120 2.94 5.70 5.85
C PHE A 120 1.63 6.21 5.25
N LEU A 121 1.64 6.56 3.95
CA LEU A 121 0.43 7.00 3.26
C LEU A 121 -0.60 5.87 3.17
N THR A 122 -0.17 4.63 2.93
CA THR A 122 -1.04 3.46 2.94
C THR A 122 -1.74 3.29 4.28
N LEU A 123 -1.00 3.39 5.38
CA LEU A 123 -1.56 3.30 6.72
C LEU A 123 -2.58 4.41 6.98
N PHE A 124 -2.30 5.62 6.52
CA PHE A 124 -3.21 6.75 6.63
C PHE A 124 -4.51 6.51 5.86
N VAL A 125 -4.42 6.10 4.58
CA VAL A 125 -5.58 5.81 3.73
C VAL A 125 -6.39 4.61 4.23
N MET A 126 -5.70 3.57 4.71
CA MET A 126 -6.34 2.35 5.21
C MET A 126 -6.83 2.43 6.66
N SER A 127 -6.55 3.53 7.37
CA SER A 127 -6.96 3.71 8.78
C SER A 127 -8.43 3.36 9.03
N PRO A 128 -9.44 3.86 8.27
CA PRO A 128 -10.84 3.52 8.53
C PRO A 128 -11.16 2.03 8.30
N VAL A 129 -10.45 1.37 7.39
CA VAL A 129 -10.62 -0.08 7.15
C VAL A 129 -10.00 -0.87 8.30
N LEU A 130 -8.80 -0.48 8.75
CA LEU A 130 -8.11 -1.11 9.87
C LEU A 130 -8.86 -0.95 11.20
N ASP A 131 -9.46 0.22 11.44
CA ASP A 131 -10.29 0.46 12.62
C ASP A 131 -11.51 -0.46 12.63
N ARG A 132 -12.16 -0.69 11.49
CA ARG A 132 -13.25 -1.66 11.38
C ARG A 132 -12.79 -3.09 11.64
N ILE A 133 -11.69 -3.52 11.05
CA ILE A 133 -11.12 -4.85 11.30
C ILE A 133 -10.81 -5.04 12.79
N TYR A 134 -10.27 -4.00 13.43
CA TYR A 134 -9.98 -4.04 14.85
C TYR A 134 -11.24 -4.27 15.71
N VAL A 135 -12.30 -3.51 15.44
CA VAL A 135 -13.55 -3.57 16.23
C VAL A 135 -14.37 -4.83 15.94
N GLU A 136 -14.48 -5.21 14.65
CA GLU A 136 -15.37 -6.28 14.22
C GLU A 136 -14.75 -7.69 14.32
N ALA A 137 -13.41 -7.78 14.21
CA ALA A 137 -12.71 -9.06 14.19
C ALA A 137 -11.73 -9.23 15.35
N TYR A 138 -10.77 -8.30 15.51
CA TYR A 138 -9.72 -8.47 16.51
C TYR A 138 -10.19 -8.37 17.95
N GLN A 139 -11.01 -7.38 18.28
CA GLN A 139 -11.49 -7.17 19.65
C GLN A 139 -12.35 -8.34 20.13
N PRO A 140 -13.36 -8.85 19.38
CA PRO A 140 -14.12 -10.03 19.79
C PRO A 140 -13.27 -11.30 19.89
N LEU A 141 -12.24 -11.44 19.05
CA LEU A 141 -11.29 -12.56 19.14
C LEU A 141 -10.45 -12.48 20.42
N ALA A 142 -9.93 -11.29 20.76
CA ALA A 142 -9.14 -11.07 21.98
C ALA A 142 -9.97 -11.30 23.25
N GLU A 143 -11.29 -11.04 23.19
CA GLU A 143 -12.23 -11.29 24.28
C GLU A 143 -12.75 -12.74 24.30
N ASN A 144 -12.23 -13.63 23.43
CA ASN A 144 -12.67 -15.02 23.27
C ASN A 144 -14.17 -15.19 22.97
N LYS A 145 -14.81 -14.17 22.36
CA LYS A 145 -16.23 -14.21 21.95
C LYS A 145 -16.47 -14.95 20.65
N ILE A 146 -15.45 -14.94 19.78
CA ILE A 146 -15.47 -15.58 18.46
C ILE A 146 -14.24 -16.44 18.26
N GLY A 147 -14.35 -17.48 17.43
CA GLY A 147 -13.22 -18.31 17.03
C GLY A 147 -12.34 -17.63 15.98
N PHE A 148 -11.11 -18.15 15.79
CA PHE A 148 -10.15 -17.62 14.81
C PHE A 148 -10.70 -17.61 13.37
N SER A 149 -11.40 -18.68 12.98
CA SER A 149 -12.02 -18.79 11.64
C SER A 149 -13.07 -17.70 11.40
N GLU A 150 -13.94 -17.44 12.37
CA GLU A 150 -14.95 -16.39 12.31
C GLU A 150 -14.33 -14.99 12.31
N ALA A 151 -13.27 -14.78 13.11
CA ALA A 151 -12.54 -13.52 13.11
C ALA A 151 -11.90 -13.21 11.74
N LEU A 152 -11.36 -14.24 11.08
CA LEU A 152 -10.79 -14.10 9.73
C LEU A 152 -11.86 -13.70 8.70
N GLU A 153 -13.02 -14.34 8.75
CA GLU A 153 -14.16 -14.02 7.89
C GLU A 153 -14.65 -12.59 8.11
N LYS A 154 -14.87 -12.19 9.36
CA LYS A 154 -15.29 -10.83 9.72
C LYS A 154 -14.25 -9.78 9.32
N GLY A 155 -12.97 -10.07 9.53
CA GLY A 155 -11.88 -9.18 9.12
C GLY A 155 -11.73 -9.03 7.61
N ALA A 156 -12.12 -10.02 6.84
CA ALA A 156 -12.10 -9.96 5.37
C ALA A 156 -13.20 -9.04 4.80
N VAL A 157 -14.31 -8.81 5.51
CA VAL A 157 -15.43 -8.01 5.02
C VAL A 157 -15.05 -6.55 4.74
N PRO A 158 -14.45 -5.79 5.69
CA PRO A 158 -14.05 -4.42 5.44
C PRO A 158 -13.01 -4.28 4.32
N LEU A 159 -12.09 -5.25 4.23
CA LEU A 159 -11.06 -5.29 3.19
C LEU A 159 -11.67 -5.54 1.80
N ARG A 160 -12.62 -6.48 1.71
CA ARG A 160 -13.40 -6.73 0.48
C ARG A 160 -14.18 -5.50 0.06
N ALA A 161 -14.86 -4.84 0.98
CA ALA A 161 -15.61 -3.61 0.70
C ALA A 161 -14.72 -2.48 0.19
N PHE A 162 -13.50 -2.34 0.73
CA PHE A 162 -12.51 -1.39 0.22
C PHE A 162 -12.08 -1.74 -1.21
N MET A 163 -11.67 -2.97 -1.47
CA MET A 163 -11.24 -3.41 -2.81
C MET A 163 -12.35 -3.23 -3.85
N LEU A 164 -13.60 -3.58 -3.54
CA LEU A 164 -14.74 -3.43 -4.46
C LEU A 164 -14.96 -1.98 -4.84
N ARG A 165 -14.85 -1.03 -3.90
CA ARG A 165 -15.04 0.41 -4.20
C ARG A 165 -13.97 0.96 -5.13
N GLN A 166 -12.74 0.42 -5.08
CA GLN A 166 -11.62 0.87 -5.90
C GLN A 166 -11.52 0.13 -7.23
N THR A 167 -12.21 -1.02 -7.38
CA THR A 167 -12.14 -1.83 -8.59
C THR A 167 -13.12 -1.34 -9.64
N ARG A 168 -12.64 -1.17 -10.87
CA ARG A 168 -13.48 -0.80 -12.02
C ARG A 168 -14.35 -1.97 -12.44
N GLN A 169 -15.59 -1.68 -12.79
CA GLN A 169 -16.56 -2.70 -13.24
C GLN A 169 -16.05 -3.49 -14.45
N THR A 170 -15.35 -2.83 -15.37
CA THR A 170 -14.75 -3.47 -16.55
C THR A 170 -13.72 -4.54 -16.19
N ASP A 171 -12.89 -4.25 -15.19
CA ASP A 171 -11.84 -5.19 -14.75
C ASP A 171 -12.47 -6.34 -13.95
N LEU A 172 -13.48 -6.05 -13.13
CA LEU A 172 -14.25 -7.06 -12.42
C LEU A 172 -14.94 -8.03 -13.38
N ALA A 173 -15.62 -7.50 -14.42
CA ALA A 173 -16.28 -8.30 -15.45
C ALA A 173 -15.28 -9.14 -16.26
N LEU A 174 -14.08 -8.63 -16.54
CA LEU A 174 -13.02 -9.38 -17.21
C LEU A 174 -12.64 -10.61 -16.42
N PHE A 175 -12.30 -10.47 -15.12
CA PHE A 175 -11.85 -11.59 -14.30
C PHE A 175 -12.98 -12.55 -13.95
N ALA A 176 -14.23 -12.08 -13.80
CA ALA A 176 -15.39 -12.95 -13.64
C ALA A 176 -15.60 -13.85 -14.88
N ARG A 177 -15.46 -13.29 -16.08
CA ARG A 177 -15.54 -14.04 -17.33
C ARG A 177 -14.40 -15.05 -17.49
N VAL A 178 -13.16 -14.67 -17.20
CA VAL A 178 -12.01 -15.58 -17.24
C VAL A 178 -12.16 -16.74 -16.26
N ALA A 179 -12.82 -16.49 -15.12
CA ALA A 179 -13.11 -17.52 -14.12
C ALA A 179 -14.37 -18.35 -14.42
N ASN A 180 -15.01 -18.15 -15.59
CA ASN A 180 -16.27 -18.80 -15.98
C ASN A 180 -17.38 -18.69 -14.92
N GLN A 181 -17.42 -17.57 -14.18
CA GLN A 181 -18.48 -17.30 -13.21
C GLN A 181 -19.72 -16.78 -13.94
N PRO A 182 -20.92 -17.27 -13.57
CA PRO A 182 -22.15 -16.71 -14.10
C PRO A 182 -22.25 -15.21 -13.71
N PRO A 183 -22.99 -14.40 -14.49
CA PRO A 183 -23.23 -13.02 -14.15
C PRO A 183 -23.85 -12.93 -12.74
N MET A 184 -23.08 -12.43 -11.77
CA MET A 184 -23.56 -12.26 -10.41
C MET A 184 -24.29 -10.91 -10.30
N GLN A 185 -25.46 -10.93 -9.68
CA GLN A 185 -26.24 -9.72 -9.43
C GLN A 185 -25.62 -8.86 -8.32
N ASP A 186 -24.82 -9.47 -7.43
CA ASP A 186 -24.19 -8.79 -6.30
C ASP A 186 -22.68 -9.02 -6.29
N ALA A 187 -21.93 -7.95 -6.54
CA ALA A 187 -20.47 -7.96 -6.54
C ALA A 187 -19.87 -8.26 -5.14
N SER A 188 -20.65 -8.09 -4.07
CA SER A 188 -20.20 -8.33 -2.70
C SER A 188 -19.95 -9.82 -2.42
N GLN A 189 -20.56 -10.71 -3.21
CA GLN A 189 -20.42 -12.17 -3.07
C GLN A 189 -19.27 -12.75 -3.89
N LEU A 190 -18.57 -11.93 -4.69
CA LEU A 190 -17.46 -12.41 -5.51
C LEU A 190 -16.35 -13.05 -4.66
N PRO A 191 -15.85 -14.24 -5.05
CA PRO A 191 -14.72 -14.86 -4.36
C PRO A 191 -13.48 -13.95 -4.40
N LEU A 192 -12.72 -13.91 -3.29
CA LEU A 192 -11.48 -13.11 -3.20
C LEU A 192 -10.47 -13.46 -4.30
N LYS A 193 -10.43 -14.72 -4.74
CA LYS A 193 -9.58 -15.19 -5.85
C LYS A 193 -9.83 -14.47 -7.18
N ILE A 194 -11.01 -13.88 -7.38
CA ILE A 194 -11.38 -13.10 -8.56
C ILE A 194 -11.20 -11.61 -8.26
N LEU A 195 -11.60 -11.18 -7.08
CA LEU A 195 -11.55 -9.78 -6.67
C LEU A 195 -10.12 -9.25 -6.56
N ILE A 196 -9.20 -10.02 -5.97
CA ILE A 196 -7.81 -9.57 -5.78
C ILE A 196 -7.12 -9.23 -7.11
N PRO A 197 -7.08 -10.11 -8.14
CA PRO A 197 -6.44 -9.78 -9.40
C PRO A 197 -7.17 -8.66 -10.16
N ALA A 198 -8.51 -8.58 -10.07
CA ALA A 198 -9.28 -7.48 -10.65
C ALA A 198 -8.91 -6.13 -10.00
N TYR A 199 -8.83 -6.12 -8.68
CA TYR A 199 -8.42 -4.96 -7.89
C TYR A 199 -7.00 -4.50 -8.25
N VAL A 200 -6.01 -5.41 -8.21
CA VAL A 200 -4.62 -5.07 -8.53
C VAL A 200 -4.51 -4.50 -9.95
N THR A 201 -5.19 -5.10 -10.93
CA THR A 201 -5.20 -4.60 -12.32
C THR A 201 -5.82 -3.20 -12.41
N SER A 202 -6.90 -2.95 -11.68
CA SER A 202 -7.57 -1.65 -11.61
C SER A 202 -6.68 -0.59 -10.95
N GLU A 203 -5.98 -0.96 -9.85
CA GLU A 203 -5.01 -0.10 -9.18
C GLU A 203 -3.82 0.26 -10.08
N LEU A 204 -3.28 -0.70 -10.82
CA LEU A 204 -2.22 -0.46 -11.80
C LEU A 204 -2.66 0.54 -12.88
N LYS A 205 -3.83 0.34 -13.48
CA LYS A 205 -4.38 1.26 -14.47
C LYS A 205 -4.53 2.67 -13.91
N THR A 206 -5.10 2.80 -12.73
CA THR A 206 -5.32 4.09 -12.06
C THR A 206 -3.98 4.76 -11.71
N ALA A 207 -3.02 3.99 -11.18
CA ALA A 207 -1.69 4.49 -10.86
C ALA A 207 -0.97 5.03 -12.11
N PHE A 208 -1.03 4.31 -13.24
CA PHE A 208 -0.45 4.77 -14.50
C PHE A 208 -1.16 5.99 -15.07
N GLN A 209 -2.49 6.09 -14.94
CA GLN A 209 -3.23 7.28 -15.36
C GLN A 209 -2.83 8.52 -14.56
N ILE A 210 -2.79 8.42 -13.23
CA ILE A 210 -2.35 9.52 -12.36
C ILE A 210 -0.89 9.86 -12.67
N GLY A 211 -0.03 8.85 -12.75
CA GLY A 211 1.39 9.05 -13.04
C GLY A 211 1.63 9.70 -14.39
N PHE A 212 0.86 9.34 -15.42
CA PHE A 212 0.92 9.99 -16.73
C PHE A 212 0.56 11.48 -16.64
N LEU A 213 -0.53 11.82 -15.93
CA LEU A 213 -0.92 13.22 -15.73
C LEU A 213 0.16 14.02 -15.01
N VAL A 214 0.80 13.41 -14.01
CA VAL A 214 1.93 14.02 -13.29
C VAL A 214 3.15 14.19 -14.20
N PHE A 215 3.38 13.25 -15.12
CA PHE A 215 4.52 13.29 -16.04
C PHE A 215 4.40 14.38 -17.11
N LEU A 216 3.18 14.70 -17.52
CA LEU A 216 2.87 15.56 -18.67
C LEU A 216 3.52 16.96 -18.60
N PRO A 217 3.43 17.73 -17.50
CA PRO A 217 4.07 19.05 -17.42
C PRO A 217 5.60 18.98 -17.52
N PHE A 218 6.21 17.94 -16.96
CA PHE A 218 7.66 17.77 -17.01
C PHE A 218 8.13 17.35 -18.39
N MET A 219 7.35 16.57 -19.12
CA MET A 219 7.63 16.21 -20.51
C MET A 219 7.60 17.44 -21.43
N ILE A 220 6.69 18.39 -21.20
CA ILE A 220 6.64 19.65 -21.96
C ILE A 220 7.93 20.43 -21.74
N ILE A 221 8.43 20.53 -20.50
CA ILE A 221 9.72 21.18 -20.21
C ILE A 221 10.85 20.51 -20.97
N ASP A 222 10.91 19.17 -20.97
CA ASP A 222 11.94 18.44 -21.72
C ASP A 222 11.90 18.75 -23.21
N MET A 223 10.71 18.82 -23.81
CA MET A 223 10.55 19.13 -25.24
C MET A 223 10.98 20.56 -25.56
N VAL A 224 10.62 21.54 -24.72
CA VAL A 224 11.05 22.93 -24.90
C VAL A 224 12.56 23.04 -24.80
N VAL A 225 13.18 22.47 -23.77
CA VAL A 225 14.65 22.49 -23.60
C VAL A 225 15.34 21.79 -24.76
N ALA A 226 14.82 20.64 -25.22
CA ALA A 226 15.39 19.93 -26.37
C ALA A 226 15.33 20.77 -27.65
N SER A 227 14.22 21.45 -27.93
CA SER A 227 14.08 22.30 -29.12
C SER A 227 15.05 23.48 -29.09
N VAL A 228 15.27 24.11 -27.95
CA VAL A 228 16.22 25.20 -27.76
C VAL A 228 17.66 24.70 -28.00
N LEU A 229 18.05 23.59 -27.37
CA LEU A 229 19.39 23.01 -27.56
C LEU A 229 19.68 22.64 -29.01
N MET A 230 18.70 22.04 -29.70
CA MET A 230 18.84 21.72 -31.13
C MET A 230 19.00 22.98 -31.99
N SER A 231 18.26 24.05 -31.68
CA SER A 231 18.39 25.32 -32.44
C SER A 231 19.76 25.98 -32.26
N MET A 232 20.40 25.75 -31.09
CA MET A 232 21.75 26.22 -30.79
C MET A 232 22.86 25.28 -31.34
N GLY A 233 22.50 24.19 -32.03
CA GLY A 233 23.46 23.21 -32.55
C GLY A 233 24.09 22.29 -31.53
N MET A 234 23.60 22.29 -30.28
CA MET A 234 24.15 21.48 -29.16
C MET A 234 23.59 20.05 -29.15
N MET A 235 23.78 19.31 -30.26
CA MET A 235 23.20 17.95 -30.41
C MET A 235 23.80 16.89 -29.49
N MET A 236 24.98 17.09 -28.92
CA MET A 236 25.65 16.11 -28.07
C MET A 236 25.27 16.23 -26.59
N MET A 237 24.55 17.27 -26.18
CA MET A 237 24.12 17.42 -24.79
C MET A 237 22.76 16.75 -24.53
N SER A 238 22.66 16.00 -23.41
CA SER A 238 21.42 15.39 -23.02
C SER A 238 20.40 16.45 -22.56
N PRO A 239 19.25 16.60 -23.24
CA PRO A 239 18.22 17.56 -22.84
C PRO A 239 17.71 17.31 -21.42
N ALA A 240 17.63 16.05 -20.97
CA ALA A 240 17.14 15.67 -19.65
C ALA A 240 18.02 16.24 -18.50
N THR A 241 19.34 16.33 -18.71
CA THR A 241 20.25 16.90 -17.72
C THR A 241 20.09 18.42 -17.60
N ILE A 242 19.88 19.10 -18.74
CA ILE A 242 19.68 20.56 -18.78
C ILE A 242 18.29 20.96 -18.26
N SER A 243 17.27 20.12 -18.49
CA SER A 243 15.90 20.42 -18.04
C SER A 243 15.67 20.20 -16.53
N LEU A 244 16.53 19.43 -15.87
CA LEU A 244 16.37 19.08 -14.44
C LEU A 244 16.25 20.30 -13.52
N PRO A 245 17.10 21.34 -13.60
CA PRO A 245 16.93 22.54 -12.77
C PRO A 245 15.58 23.24 -12.99
N PHE A 246 15.08 23.30 -14.22
CA PHE A 246 13.80 23.93 -14.54
C PHE A 246 12.63 23.13 -13.99
N LYS A 247 12.69 21.79 -14.02
CA LYS A 247 11.70 20.92 -13.42
C LYS A 247 11.62 21.10 -11.90
N ILE A 248 12.77 21.16 -11.23
CA ILE A 248 12.82 21.40 -9.77
C ILE A 248 12.30 22.81 -9.46
N MET A 249 12.70 23.82 -10.22
CA MET A 249 12.26 25.19 -10.06
C MET A 249 10.73 25.35 -10.24
N LEU A 250 10.12 24.52 -11.08
CA LEU A 250 8.65 24.51 -11.22
C LEU A 250 8.00 23.75 -10.07
N PHE A 251 8.54 22.60 -9.67
CA PHE A 251 7.92 21.69 -8.71
C PHE A 251 7.93 22.24 -7.28
N VAL A 252 9.03 22.90 -6.87
CA VAL A 252 9.19 23.40 -5.47
C VAL A 252 8.27 24.58 -5.17
N PRO A 253 8.24 25.67 -5.95
CA PRO A 253 7.34 26.80 -5.66
C PRO A 253 5.84 26.48 -5.82
N ALA A 254 5.53 25.51 -6.68
CA ALA A 254 4.15 25.03 -6.83
C ALA A 254 3.68 24.13 -5.67
N ASP A 255 4.53 23.91 -4.65
CA ASP A 255 4.27 22.95 -3.55
C ASP A 255 3.84 21.56 -4.07
N GLY A 256 4.57 21.06 -5.06
CA GLY A 256 4.21 19.86 -5.82
C GLY A 256 4.06 18.61 -4.97
N TRP A 257 4.79 18.49 -3.86
CA TRP A 257 4.62 17.38 -2.92
C TRP A 257 3.24 17.39 -2.26
N ASN A 258 2.79 18.55 -1.79
CA ASN A 258 1.52 18.70 -1.11
C ASN A 258 0.33 18.46 -2.05
N LEU A 259 0.42 19.03 -3.26
CA LEU A 259 -0.58 18.83 -4.32
C LEU A 259 -0.68 17.36 -4.72
N LEU A 260 0.46 16.69 -4.93
CA LEU A 260 0.47 15.29 -5.35
C LEU A 260 -0.03 14.36 -4.26
N ILE A 261 0.47 14.50 -3.02
CA ILE A 261 0.05 13.65 -1.91
C ILE A 261 -1.44 13.89 -1.62
N GLY A 262 -1.89 15.15 -1.61
CA GLY A 262 -3.29 15.50 -1.38
C GLY A 262 -4.21 14.90 -2.45
N SER A 263 -3.88 15.04 -3.73
CA SER A 263 -4.67 14.47 -4.83
C SER A 263 -4.65 12.93 -4.82
N LEU A 264 -3.50 12.33 -4.46
CA LEU A 264 -3.35 10.89 -4.36
C LEU A 264 -4.23 10.31 -3.26
N VAL A 265 -4.21 10.92 -2.06
CA VAL A 265 -5.07 10.49 -0.93
C VAL A 265 -6.54 10.67 -1.28
N GLN A 266 -6.91 11.80 -1.88
CA GLN A 266 -8.29 12.06 -2.33
C GLN A 266 -8.75 11.14 -3.46
N SER A 267 -7.84 10.53 -4.21
CA SER A 267 -8.18 9.57 -5.27
C SER A 267 -8.72 8.24 -4.73
N PHE A 268 -8.57 7.99 -3.43
CA PHE A 268 -9.16 6.83 -2.78
C PHE A 268 -10.53 7.20 -2.21
N HIS A 269 -11.56 6.54 -2.68
CA HIS A 269 -12.91 6.65 -2.14
C HIS A 269 -13.00 5.80 -0.86
N THR A 270 -12.70 6.42 0.27
CA THR A 270 -12.76 5.77 1.60
C THR A 270 -14.12 5.95 2.27
#